data_02eca883e664ebe5b62438035783653f
#
_entry.id   02eca883e664ebe5b62438035783653f
#
_cell.length_a   1.000
_cell.length_b   1.000
_cell.length_c   1.000
_cell.angle_alpha   90.00
_cell.angle_beta   90.00
_cell.angle_gamma   90.00
#
_symmetry.space_group_name_H-M   'P 1'
#
loop_
_entity.id
_entity.type
_entity.pdbx_description
1 polymer ?
#
loop_
_entity_poly.entity_id
_entity_poly.type
_entity_poly.pdbx_seq_one_letter_code
_entity_poly.pdbx_strand_id
1 'polypeptide(L)'
;MKNKLYTAIGLMSGTSMDGVDVSLIRSDGFNQFTNILDEYFEYNENLQQELIELRNLIININDLKQHSSRLNELERKITVFHSKIVSELSLKYQDEIDFVGFHGQTIFHNPKQKISKQLGDGALMSQLVKKKVIFNFRQEDIANNGQGAPLTPIFHNLLSKKINEKHHINFPICFLNIGG
;
A
#
# COMPACT_ATOMS: atom_id res chain seq x y z
N MET A 1 -28.38 11.73 5.71
CA MET A 1 -28.27 10.74 4.61
C MET A 1 -27.27 9.69 5.07
N LYS A 2 -27.58 8.39 4.94
CA LYS A 2 -26.56 7.35 5.17
C LYS A 2 -25.52 7.46 4.07
N ASN A 3 -24.24 7.66 4.42
CA ASN A 3 -23.15 7.65 3.44
C ASN A 3 -23.07 6.28 2.76
N LYS A 4 -22.75 6.28 1.48
CA LYS A 4 -22.50 5.05 0.74
C LYS A 4 -21.26 4.38 1.33
N LEU A 5 -21.34 3.08 1.61
CA LEU A 5 -20.20 2.27 2.02
C LEU A 5 -19.56 1.63 0.78
N TYR A 6 -18.25 1.62 0.76
CA TYR A 6 -17.43 0.98 -0.28
C TYR A 6 -16.61 -0.15 0.34
N THR A 7 -16.45 -1.22 -0.40
CA THR A 7 -15.57 -2.32 -0.05
C THR A 7 -14.23 -2.15 -0.77
N ALA A 8 -13.14 -2.13 -0.04
CA ALA A 8 -11.81 -1.89 -0.60
C ALA A 8 -10.79 -2.90 -0.08
N ILE A 9 -9.91 -3.38 -0.99
CA ILE A 9 -8.68 -4.09 -0.65
C ILE A 9 -7.55 -3.08 -0.58
N GLY A 10 -6.81 -3.06 0.52
CA GLY A 10 -5.54 -2.34 0.67
C GLY A 10 -4.37 -3.30 0.62
N LEU A 11 -3.34 -2.98 -0.16
CA LEU A 11 -2.12 -3.77 -0.32
C LEU A 11 -0.92 -2.93 0.10
N MET A 12 -0.16 -3.39 1.09
CA MET A 12 1.03 -2.71 1.59
C MET A 12 2.23 -3.64 1.59
N SER A 13 3.34 -3.22 0.98
CA SER A 13 4.63 -3.89 1.09
C SER A 13 5.60 -2.99 1.82
N GLY A 14 6.10 -3.47 2.95
CA GLY A 14 7.02 -2.75 3.81
C GLY A 14 8.46 -2.71 3.29
N THR A 15 9.34 -2.00 4.02
CA THR A 15 10.76 -1.89 3.70
C THR A 15 11.56 -3.16 4.03
N SER A 16 10.98 -4.10 4.78
CA SER A 16 11.50 -5.45 5.02
C SER A 16 11.59 -6.27 3.73
N MET A 17 10.74 -5.98 2.73
CA MET A 17 10.69 -6.69 1.44
C MET A 17 10.40 -8.18 1.58
N ASP A 18 9.67 -8.57 2.61
CA ASP A 18 9.35 -9.96 2.93
C ASP A 18 7.98 -10.42 2.38
N GLY A 19 7.07 -9.47 2.14
CA GLY A 19 5.73 -9.82 1.65
C GLY A 19 4.79 -8.63 1.54
N VAL A 20 3.51 -8.96 1.54
CA VAL A 20 2.41 -8.01 1.36
C VAL A 20 1.40 -8.17 2.50
N ASP A 21 1.21 -7.11 3.26
CA ASP A 21 0.07 -6.97 4.15
C ASP A 21 -1.17 -6.59 3.35
N VAL A 22 -2.25 -7.30 3.58
CA VAL A 22 -3.53 -7.10 2.87
C VAL A 22 -4.64 -6.92 3.87
N SER A 23 -5.39 -5.84 3.70
CA SER A 23 -6.62 -5.61 4.46
C SER A 23 -7.81 -5.47 3.52
N LEU A 24 -8.91 -6.14 3.84
CA LEU A 24 -10.22 -5.93 3.22
C LEU A 24 -11.10 -5.16 4.20
N ILE A 25 -11.55 -3.99 3.80
CA ILE A 25 -12.35 -3.10 4.64
C ILE A 25 -13.64 -2.68 3.93
N ARG A 26 -14.65 -2.32 4.73
CA ARG A 26 -15.83 -1.58 4.27
C ARG A 26 -15.85 -0.21 4.95
N SER A 27 -15.92 0.86 4.18
CA SER A 27 -15.81 2.23 4.68
C SER A 27 -16.62 3.23 3.87
N ASP A 28 -17.05 4.32 4.52
CA ASP A 28 -17.62 5.49 3.84
C ASP A 28 -16.55 6.51 3.38
N GLY A 29 -15.28 6.24 3.69
CA GLY A 29 -14.15 7.12 3.41
C GLY A 29 -14.00 8.31 4.37
N PHE A 30 -14.81 8.40 5.43
CA PHE A 30 -14.80 9.54 6.36
C PHE A 30 -14.63 9.11 7.81
N ASN A 31 -15.68 8.47 8.39
CA ASN A 31 -15.72 8.17 9.83
C ASN A 31 -16.19 6.75 10.16
N GLN A 32 -16.60 6.00 9.15
CA GLN A 32 -17.05 4.62 9.33
C GLN A 32 -16.13 3.67 8.59
N PHE A 33 -15.64 2.66 9.30
CA PHE A 33 -14.99 1.53 8.67
C PHE A 33 -15.25 0.25 9.47
N THR A 34 -15.26 -0.85 8.78
CA THR A 34 -15.27 -2.20 9.36
C THR A 34 -14.15 -2.97 8.71
N ASN A 35 -13.28 -3.53 9.52
CA ASN A 35 -12.29 -4.49 9.04
C ASN A 35 -12.98 -5.83 8.81
N ILE A 36 -12.83 -6.39 7.62
CA ILE A 36 -13.42 -7.67 7.23
C ILE A 36 -12.36 -8.76 7.32
N LEU A 37 -11.12 -8.45 6.91
CA LEU A 37 -10.02 -9.39 6.82
C LEU A 37 -8.69 -8.66 6.90
N ASP A 38 -7.70 -9.29 7.54
CA ASP A 38 -6.29 -9.00 7.42
C ASP A 38 -5.56 -10.30 7.13
N GLU A 39 -4.75 -10.33 6.09
CA GLU A 39 -3.90 -11.47 5.69
C GLU A 39 -2.52 -10.97 5.30
N TYR A 40 -1.52 -11.85 5.41
CA TYR A 40 -0.16 -11.60 4.97
C TYR A 40 0.25 -12.65 3.93
N PHE A 41 0.88 -12.17 2.85
CA PHE A 41 1.35 -13.00 1.74
C PHE A 41 2.85 -12.82 1.56
N GLU A 42 3.59 -13.85 1.89
CA GLU A 42 5.05 -13.85 1.82
C GLU A 42 5.55 -13.87 0.37
N TYR A 43 6.59 -13.09 0.08
CA TYR A 43 7.32 -13.24 -1.19
C TYR A 43 8.12 -14.54 -1.16
N ASN A 44 8.29 -15.18 -2.33
CA ASN A 44 9.26 -16.25 -2.41
C ASN A 44 10.70 -15.69 -2.30
N GLU A 45 11.62 -16.54 -1.86
CA GLU A 45 13.02 -16.17 -1.59
C GLU A 45 13.68 -15.46 -2.79
N ASN A 46 13.43 -15.92 -4.01
CA ASN A 46 14.02 -15.33 -5.22
C ASN A 46 13.55 -13.88 -5.43
N LEU A 47 12.25 -13.61 -5.30
CA LEU A 47 11.70 -12.27 -5.47
C LEU A 47 12.20 -11.34 -4.36
N GLN A 48 12.22 -11.82 -3.14
CA GLN A 48 12.74 -11.07 -1.99
C GLN A 48 14.21 -10.68 -2.20
N GLN A 49 15.05 -11.64 -2.60
CA GLN A 49 16.46 -11.39 -2.86
C GLN A 49 16.66 -10.37 -4.00
N GLU A 50 15.94 -10.52 -5.10
CA GLU A 50 15.99 -9.58 -6.24
C GLU A 50 15.62 -8.14 -5.81
N LEU A 51 14.61 -7.99 -4.93
CA LEU A 51 14.19 -6.69 -4.39
C LEU A 51 15.27 -6.08 -3.51
N ILE A 52 15.84 -6.87 -2.59
CA ILE A 52 16.91 -6.42 -1.68
C ILE A 52 18.14 -5.98 -2.48
N GLU A 53 18.55 -6.78 -3.46
CA GLU A 53 19.68 -6.45 -4.34
C GLU A 53 19.43 -5.15 -5.11
N LEU A 54 18.25 -5.00 -5.73
CA LEU A 54 17.91 -3.77 -6.45
C LEU A 54 17.90 -2.56 -5.52
N ARG A 55 17.28 -2.67 -4.34
CA ARG A 55 17.28 -1.58 -3.35
C ARG A 55 18.68 -1.14 -2.97
N ASN A 56 19.60 -2.09 -2.77
CA ASN A 56 20.98 -1.79 -2.41
C ASN A 56 21.77 -1.09 -3.53
N LEU A 57 21.35 -1.24 -4.79
CA LEU A 57 21.92 -0.54 -5.95
C LEU A 57 21.36 0.88 -6.13
N ILE A 58 20.19 1.17 -5.59
CA ILE A 58 19.54 2.49 -5.73
C ILE A 58 19.87 3.37 -4.54
N ILE A 59 20.94 4.12 -4.61
CA ILE A 59 21.42 5.02 -3.56
C ILE A 59 21.00 6.48 -3.84
N ASN A 60 20.91 6.84 -5.10
CA ASN A 60 20.57 8.20 -5.52
C ASN A 60 19.64 8.19 -6.75
N ILE A 61 19.14 9.37 -7.13
CA ILE A 61 18.17 9.53 -8.22
C ILE A 61 18.69 9.06 -9.59
N ASN A 62 19.99 9.16 -9.85
CA ASN A 62 20.58 8.75 -11.13
C ASN A 62 20.55 7.22 -11.28
N ASP A 63 20.64 6.49 -10.17
CA ASP A 63 20.61 5.03 -10.17
C ASP A 63 19.24 4.50 -10.64
N LEU A 64 18.16 5.24 -10.40
CA LEU A 64 16.83 4.90 -10.94
C LEU A 64 16.84 4.84 -12.48
N LYS A 65 17.56 5.76 -13.11
CA LYS A 65 17.69 5.77 -14.57
C LYS A 65 18.66 4.68 -15.05
N GLN A 66 19.77 4.51 -14.36
CA GLN A 66 20.80 3.52 -14.70
C GLN A 66 20.25 2.09 -14.61
N HIS A 67 19.42 1.80 -13.61
CA HIS A 67 18.83 0.47 -13.38
C HIS A 67 17.39 0.33 -13.89
N SER A 68 16.96 1.20 -14.83
CA SER A 68 15.58 1.24 -15.31
C SER A 68 15.04 -0.08 -15.84
N SER A 69 15.85 -0.86 -16.55
CA SER A 69 15.46 -2.18 -17.07
C SER A 69 15.11 -3.15 -15.94
N ARG A 70 15.95 -3.22 -14.91
CA ARG A 70 15.72 -4.09 -13.74
C ARG A 70 14.54 -3.60 -12.89
N LEU A 71 14.38 -2.29 -12.76
CA LEU A 71 13.21 -1.68 -12.11
C LEU A 71 11.92 -2.10 -12.81
N ASN A 72 11.86 -2.00 -14.13
CA ASN A 72 10.68 -2.36 -14.91
C ASN A 72 10.35 -3.87 -14.81
N GLU A 73 11.37 -4.72 -14.83
CA GLU A 73 11.19 -6.16 -14.68
C GLU A 73 10.57 -6.50 -13.31
N LEU A 74 11.17 -5.97 -12.23
CA LEU A 74 10.68 -6.22 -10.88
C LEU A 74 9.32 -5.55 -10.62
N GLU A 75 9.08 -4.36 -11.18
CA GLU A 75 7.78 -3.71 -11.13
C GLU A 75 6.67 -4.61 -11.69
N ARG A 76 6.95 -5.27 -12.83
CA ARG A 76 6.04 -6.23 -13.40
C ARG A 76 5.83 -7.47 -12.50
N LYS A 77 6.91 -8.04 -11.93
CA LYS A 77 6.83 -9.18 -11.01
C LYS A 77 5.97 -8.84 -9.78
N ILE A 78 6.22 -7.68 -9.16
CA ILE A 78 5.44 -7.17 -8.02
C ILE A 78 3.97 -6.99 -8.40
N THR A 79 3.69 -6.35 -9.53
CA THR A 79 2.32 -6.13 -9.98
C THR A 79 1.56 -7.44 -10.19
N VAL A 80 2.20 -8.43 -10.83
CA VAL A 80 1.60 -9.75 -11.06
C VAL A 80 1.38 -10.49 -9.74
N PHE A 81 2.33 -10.43 -8.80
CA PHE A 81 2.19 -11.06 -7.49
C PHE A 81 0.98 -10.49 -6.73
N HIS A 82 0.90 -9.16 -6.63
CA HIS A 82 -0.23 -8.50 -5.96
C HIS A 82 -1.57 -8.75 -6.67
N SER A 83 -1.57 -8.83 -8.00
CA SER A 83 -2.82 -9.10 -8.76
C SER A 83 -3.37 -10.50 -8.49
N LYS A 84 -2.51 -11.49 -8.28
CA LYS A 84 -2.93 -12.85 -7.89
C LYS A 84 -3.64 -12.84 -6.53
N ILE A 85 -3.08 -12.11 -5.56
CA ILE A 85 -3.69 -11.95 -4.23
C ILE A 85 -5.09 -11.33 -4.34
N VAL A 86 -5.21 -10.20 -5.08
CA VAL A 86 -6.52 -9.56 -5.28
C VAL A 86 -7.52 -10.49 -5.97
N SER A 87 -7.07 -11.27 -6.94
CA SER A 87 -7.93 -12.21 -7.65
C SER A 87 -8.40 -13.33 -6.73
N GLU A 88 -7.50 -13.89 -5.92
CA GLU A 88 -7.81 -14.93 -4.93
C GLU A 88 -8.83 -14.44 -3.90
N LEU A 89 -8.59 -13.26 -3.32
CA LEU A 89 -9.51 -12.65 -2.36
C LEU A 89 -10.86 -12.30 -3.00
N SER A 90 -10.86 -11.85 -4.25
CA SER A 90 -12.12 -11.54 -4.97
C SER A 90 -12.96 -12.78 -5.24
N LEU A 91 -12.35 -13.96 -5.36
CA LEU A 91 -13.07 -15.25 -5.49
C LEU A 91 -13.58 -15.73 -4.13
N LYS A 92 -12.82 -15.49 -3.05
CA LYS A 92 -13.16 -15.91 -1.69
C LYS A 92 -14.30 -15.06 -1.09
N TYR A 93 -14.30 -13.76 -1.39
CA TYR A 93 -15.29 -12.81 -0.91
C TYR A 93 -16.32 -12.48 -1.99
N GLN A 94 -17.59 -12.88 -1.75
CA GLN A 94 -18.69 -12.69 -2.68
C GLN A 94 -19.17 -11.23 -2.78
N ASP A 95 -18.77 -10.38 -1.84
CA ASP A 95 -19.09 -8.96 -1.86
C ASP A 95 -18.31 -8.26 -2.99
N GLU A 96 -18.98 -7.31 -3.65
CA GLU A 96 -18.34 -6.50 -4.69
C GLU A 96 -17.23 -5.64 -4.09
N ILE A 97 -16.02 -5.80 -4.61
CA ILE A 97 -14.87 -4.96 -4.26
C ILE A 97 -14.87 -3.74 -5.19
N ASP A 98 -15.13 -2.55 -4.63
CA ASP A 98 -15.21 -1.29 -5.36
C ASP A 98 -13.84 -0.77 -5.78
N PHE A 99 -12.83 -0.90 -4.88
CA PHE A 99 -11.50 -0.32 -5.06
C PHE A 99 -10.39 -1.26 -4.60
N VAL A 100 -9.24 -1.12 -5.24
CA VAL A 100 -7.97 -1.69 -4.79
C VAL A 100 -6.99 -0.55 -4.53
N GLY A 101 -6.53 -0.42 -3.29
CA GLY A 101 -5.43 0.47 -2.91
C GLY A 101 -4.10 -0.25 -3.10
N PHE A 102 -3.31 0.16 -4.08
CA PHE A 102 -2.06 -0.49 -4.44
C PHE A 102 -0.86 0.41 -4.11
N HIS A 103 -0.22 0.15 -2.98
CA HIS A 103 0.97 0.90 -2.56
C HIS A 103 2.20 0.51 -3.40
N GLY A 104 2.34 -0.77 -3.77
CA GLY A 104 3.55 -1.30 -4.35
C GLY A 104 4.69 -1.43 -3.35
N GLN A 105 5.90 -1.75 -3.84
CA GLN A 105 7.10 -1.95 -3.04
C GLN A 105 8.03 -0.73 -3.12
N THR A 106 8.29 -0.07 -2.00
CA THR A 106 9.19 1.09 -1.96
C THR A 106 10.64 0.68 -2.22
N ILE A 107 11.26 1.31 -3.21
CA ILE A 107 12.68 1.14 -3.58
C ILE A 107 13.49 2.37 -3.22
N PHE A 108 12.94 3.56 -3.43
CA PHE A 108 13.64 4.81 -3.18
C PHE A 108 12.67 5.86 -2.65
N HIS A 109 13.11 6.62 -1.65
CA HIS A 109 12.31 7.69 -1.07
C HIS A 109 13.22 8.86 -0.67
N ASN A 110 13.06 9.99 -1.35
CA ASN A 110 13.79 11.23 -1.06
C ASN A 110 12.88 12.45 -1.27
N PRO A 111 12.10 12.85 -0.26
CA PRO A 111 11.17 13.97 -0.38
C PRO A 111 11.87 15.32 -0.63
N LYS A 112 13.14 15.48 -0.20
CA LYS A 112 13.92 16.70 -0.50
C LYS A 112 14.15 16.86 -2.00
N GLN A 113 14.29 15.77 -2.72
CA GLN A 113 14.40 15.74 -4.19
C GLN A 113 13.04 15.55 -4.88
N LYS A 114 11.94 15.63 -4.13
CA LYS A 114 10.56 15.47 -4.59
C LYS A 114 10.30 14.14 -5.33
N ILE A 115 10.88 13.05 -4.85
CA ILE A 115 10.73 11.73 -5.46
C ILE A 115 10.48 10.64 -4.42
N SER A 116 9.56 9.75 -4.77
CA SER A 116 9.34 8.47 -4.10
C SER A 116 9.01 7.42 -5.14
N LYS A 117 9.87 6.41 -5.29
CA LYS A 117 9.66 5.32 -6.25
C LYS A 117 9.19 4.07 -5.52
N GLN A 118 7.97 3.67 -5.82
CA GLN A 118 7.43 2.37 -5.52
C GLN A 118 7.37 1.54 -6.79
N LEU A 119 7.75 0.26 -6.73
CA LEU A 119 7.49 -0.70 -7.79
C LEU A 119 6.02 -1.10 -7.75
N GLY A 120 5.34 -0.92 -8.85
CA GLY A 120 3.93 -1.23 -8.98
C GLY A 120 3.28 -0.45 -10.13
N ASP A 121 2.87 -1.18 -11.16
CA ASP A 121 2.11 -0.64 -12.29
C ASP A 121 0.61 -0.77 -12.00
N GLY A 122 -0.01 0.34 -11.56
CA GLY A 122 -1.42 0.39 -11.24
C GLY A 122 -2.33 0.21 -12.47
N ALA A 123 -1.88 0.59 -13.65
CA ALA A 123 -2.63 0.40 -14.89
C ALA A 123 -2.66 -1.10 -15.27
N LEU A 124 -1.52 -1.77 -15.21
CA LEU A 124 -1.44 -3.22 -15.40
C LEU A 124 -2.26 -3.96 -14.34
N MET A 125 -2.15 -3.56 -13.06
CA MET A 125 -2.95 -4.13 -11.97
C MET A 125 -4.44 -4.05 -12.30
N SER A 126 -4.94 -2.86 -12.69
CA SER A 126 -6.35 -2.65 -13.02
C SER A 126 -6.82 -3.55 -14.18
N GLN A 127 -5.96 -3.73 -15.20
CA GLN A 127 -6.25 -4.64 -16.31
C GLN A 127 -6.34 -6.10 -15.88
N LEU A 128 -5.44 -6.53 -14.99
CA LEU A 128 -5.38 -7.92 -14.53
C LEU A 128 -6.57 -8.26 -13.62
N VAL A 129 -6.89 -7.40 -12.66
CA VAL A 129 -7.93 -7.68 -11.66
C VAL A 129 -9.32 -7.20 -12.06
N LYS A 130 -9.46 -6.44 -13.16
CA LYS A 130 -10.72 -5.85 -13.64
C LYS A 130 -11.44 -4.99 -12.61
N LYS A 131 -10.66 -4.24 -11.81
CA LYS A 131 -11.16 -3.36 -10.75
C LYS A 131 -10.52 -1.98 -10.85
N LYS A 132 -11.14 -0.99 -10.19
CA LYS A 132 -10.57 0.34 -10.03
C LYS A 132 -9.39 0.26 -9.08
N VAL A 133 -8.21 0.71 -9.51
CA VAL A 133 -6.97 0.71 -8.72
C VAL A 133 -6.58 2.14 -8.40
N ILE A 134 -6.32 2.40 -7.13
CA ILE A 134 -5.78 3.66 -6.62
C ILE A 134 -4.33 3.37 -6.22
N PHE A 135 -3.40 4.13 -6.77
CA PHE A 135 -1.96 3.88 -6.61
C PHE A 135 -1.18 5.19 -6.59
N ASN A 136 0.14 5.10 -6.46
CA ASN A 136 1.07 6.24 -6.48
C ASN A 136 0.89 7.24 -5.32
N PHE A 137 0.39 6.78 -4.19
CA PHE A 137 0.02 7.62 -3.03
C PHE A 137 1.14 8.55 -2.57
N ARG A 138 2.38 8.04 -2.46
CA ARG A 138 3.52 8.80 -1.93
C ARG A 138 3.98 9.88 -2.87
N GLN A 139 4.06 9.60 -4.17
CA GLN A 139 4.46 10.58 -5.17
C GLN A 139 3.43 11.67 -5.35
N GLU A 140 2.14 11.32 -5.27
CA GLU A 140 1.06 12.31 -5.32
C GLU A 140 1.06 13.23 -4.09
N ASP A 141 1.32 12.71 -2.89
CA ASP A 141 1.48 13.53 -1.69
C ASP A 141 2.68 14.50 -1.83
N ILE A 142 3.82 14.01 -2.33
CA ILE A 142 5.01 14.83 -2.59
C ILE A 142 4.72 15.91 -3.66
N ALA A 143 4.00 15.57 -4.72
CA ALA A 143 3.63 16.52 -5.78
C ALA A 143 2.74 17.65 -5.23
N ASN A 144 1.96 17.37 -4.19
CA ASN A 144 1.14 18.33 -3.47
C ASN A 144 1.83 18.94 -2.23
N ASN A 145 3.16 18.97 -2.21
CA ASN A 145 4.02 19.53 -1.15
C ASN A 145 4.02 18.78 0.17
N GLY A 146 3.56 17.54 0.20
CA GLY A 146 3.76 16.62 1.32
C GLY A 146 5.16 15.99 1.33
N GLN A 147 5.38 15.09 2.29
CA GLN A 147 6.63 14.36 2.46
C GLN A 147 6.55 12.92 1.88
N GLY A 148 5.39 12.50 1.41
CA GLY A 148 5.13 11.13 0.95
C GLY A 148 5.09 10.09 2.08
N ALA A 149 5.38 10.48 3.31
CA ALA A 149 5.32 9.65 4.50
C ALA A 149 5.29 10.55 5.75
N PRO A 150 4.57 10.15 6.83
CA PRO A 150 3.65 9.02 6.89
C PRO A 150 2.30 9.31 6.20
N LEU A 151 1.65 8.29 5.64
CA LEU A 151 0.30 8.41 5.05
C LEU A 151 -0.82 7.95 6.02
N THR A 152 -0.46 7.27 7.08
CA THR A 152 -1.38 6.64 8.05
C THR A 152 -2.06 7.59 9.07
N PRO A 153 -1.61 8.84 9.34
CA PRO A 153 -2.19 9.66 10.41
C PRO A 153 -3.70 9.90 10.27
N ILE A 154 -4.23 9.98 9.05
CA ILE A 154 -5.68 10.15 8.81
C ILE A 154 -6.43 8.93 9.34
N PHE A 155 -5.94 7.72 9.07
CA PHE A 155 -6.52 6.48 9.58
C PHE A 155 -6.31 6.33 11.09
N HIS A 156 -5.13 6.69 11.62
CA HIS A 156 -4.88 6.68 13.06
C HIS A 156 -5.84 7.59 13.83
N ASN A 157 -6.19 8.76 13.29
CA ASN A 157 -7.18 9.62 13.90
C ASN A 157 -8.57 8.96 13.96
N LEU A 158 -8.98 8.26 12.91
CA LEU A 158 -10.23 7.51 12.91
C LEU A 158 -10.20 6.34 13.89
N LEU A 159 -9.09 5.61 13.92
CA LEU A 159 -8.88 4.47 14.82
C LEU A 159 -8.88 4.93 16.29
N SER A 160 -8.21 6.05 16.62
CA SER A 160 -8.17 6.59 17.98
C SER A 160 -9.56 6.96 18.51
N LYS A 161 -10.42 7.53 17.65
CA LYS A 161 -11.80 7.83 18.00
C LYS A 161 -12.59 6.55 18.34
N LYS A 162 -12.48 5.52 17.51
CA LYS A 162 -13.11 4.23 17.75
C LYS A 162 -12.61 3.53 19.02
N ILE A 163 -11.30 3.59 19.28
CA ILE A 163 -10.71 3.04 20.50
C ILE A 163 -11.23 3.79 21.72
N ASN A 164 -11.29 5.13 21.66
CA ASN A 164 -11.85 5.95 22.73
C ASN A 164 -13.32 5.59 23.00
N GLU A 165 -14.16 5.52 21.97
CA GLU A 165 -15.58 5.17 22.09
C GLU A 165 -15.77 3.77 22.70
N LYS A 166 -14.96 2.79 22.31
CA LYS A 166 -15.08 1.40 22.75
C LYS A 166 -14.51 1.15 24.14
N HIS A 167 -13.39 1.79 24.48
CA HIS A 167 -12.60 1.48 25.68
C HIS A 167 -12.52 2.64 26.66
N HIS A 168 -13.15 3.79 26.38
CA HIS A 168 -13.14 5.01 27.21
C HIS A 168 -11.72 5.47 27.57
N ILE A 169 -10.78 5.36 26.60
CA ILE A 169 -9.39 5.80 26.77
C ILE A 169 -9.31 7.29 26.49
N ASN A 170 -8.76 8.04 27.45
CA ASN A 170 -8.59 9.48 27.31
C ASN A 170 -7.49 9.86 26.32
N PHE A 171 -7.66 10.98 25.64
CA PHE A 171 -6.61 11.58 24.84
C PHE A 171 -5.55 12.28 25.72
N PRO A 172 -4.26 12.34 25.25
CA PRO A 172 -3.78 11.93 23.96
C PRO A 172 -3.54 10.41 23.81
N ILE A 173 -3.72 9.87 22.59
CA ILE A 173 -3.39 8.50 22.22
C ILE A 173 -2.16 8.52 21.32
N CYS A 174 -1.15 7.71 21.63
CA CYS A 174 0.07 7.58 20.84
C CYS A 174 0.03 6.28 20.02
N PHE A 175 0.29 6.41 18.71
CA PHE A 175 0.54 5.27 17.82
C PHE A 175 2.05 5.14 17.62
N LEU A 176 2.62 4.07 18.17
CA LEU A 176 4.04 3.79 18.03
C LEU A 176 4.26 2.80 16.89
N ASN A 177 5.04 3.23 15.88
CA ASN A 177 5.56 2.37 14.83
C ASN A 177 7.07 2.22 15.05
N ILE A 178 7.52 0.98 15.24
CA ILE A 178 8.92 0.67 15.55
C ILE A 178 9.71 0.32 14.28
N GLY A 179 9.00 0.10 13.16
CA GLY A 179 9.58 -0.35 11.92
C GLY A 179 9.92 -1.84 11.94
N GLY A 180 10.30 -2.38 10.80
CA GLY A 180 10.81 -3.73 10.59
C GLY A 180 12.18 -3.68 9.93
#